data_a4a8c6788fd7307209fd455078a13aa5
#
_entry.id   a4a8c6788fd7307209fd455078a13aa5
#
_cell.length_a   1.000
_cell.length_b   1.000
_cell.length_c   1.000
_cell.angle_alpha   90.00
_cell.angle_beta   90.00
_cell.angle_gamma   90.00
#
_symmetry.space_group_name_H-M   'P 1'
#
loop_
_entity.id
_entity.type
_entity.pdbx_description
1 polymer ?
#
loop_
_entity_poly.entity_id
_entity_poly.type
_entity_poly.pdbx_seq_one_letter_code
_entity_poly.pdbx_strand_id
1 'polypeptide(L)'
;MVFPHTRLARCALLALSSFVLFAQVPERIVGTVSSIALEKATLEVKGQDGNPVTIHLTTDTVLQLVAPGEKSLKNAQTIQVTDIAVGDKVLVNSDPASGMARRLVVMSAKDISKRDDADKASWTTQGISGVVVSKTGDDITLRRGEAQMHVLVSKDTNYHKYAQDSVRFSDAKVSSLAEVKPGDQLRAKGDKSEDGLKVTAKEVVFGTFVTKAGTITAVDIEHKSIAIKELNTNKPLNVKLTADSQLKQMPNFAGMGGGMPGGGMPGGMSGGGAPGGGGMPGAGGPPNAAGGPPNGVRRTPDISQMIEHMPTVALEALKVGDTVVMSSTKGAVDNEFTAIIFLDNAEMLIRMATAQRSSGAGAAGGGAMPQGGGIGMGGGLGGLDIGSIMQ
;
A
#
# COMPACT_ATOMS: atom_id res chain seq x y z
N MET A 1 90.56 18.83 14.06
CA MET A 1 89.68 19.09 15.22
C MET A 1 88.30 18.47 14.91
N VAL A 2 88.05 17.32 15.53
CA VAL A 2 86.86 16.49 15.26
C VAL A 2 86.01 16.50 16.53
N PHE A 3 84.75 16.93 16.47
CA PHE A 3 83.80 16.84 17.54
C PHE A 3 82.80 15.70 17.26
N PRO A 4 82.52 14.82 18.21
CA PRO A 4 81.58 13.70 18.01
C PRO A 4 80.15 14.13 18.38
N HIS A 5 79.24 13.77 17.53
CA HIS A 5 77.78 13.96 17.70
C HIS A 5 77.20 12.82 18.57
N THR A 6 76.78 13.13 19.75
CA THR A 6 75.98 12.25 20.63
C THR A 6 74.52 12.28 20.17
N ARG A 7 73.98 11.12 19.69
CA ARG A 7 72.57 10.91 19.39
C ARG A 7 71.81 10.56 20.63
N LEU A 8 70.94 11.45 21.10
CA LEU A 8 69.93 11.14 22.11
C LEU A 8 68.76 10.44 21.44
N ALA A 9 68.54 9.17 21.78
CA ALA A 9 67.33 8.42 21.40
C ALA A 9 66.22 8.85 22.37
N ARG A 10 65.18 9.55 21.82
CA ARG A 10 63.95 9.80 22.55
C ARG A 10 62.99 8.62 22.29
N CYS A 11 62.78 7.77 23.29
CA CYS A 11 61.66 6.83 23.34
C CYS A 11 60.37 7.60 23.60
N ALA A 12 59.55 7.75 22.57
CA ALA A 12 58.18 8.24 22.71
C ALA A 12 57.30 7.06 23.12
N LEU A 13 56.86 7.04 24.38
CA LEU A 13 55.83 6.15 24.88
C LEU A 13 54.48 6.66 24.35
N LEU A 14 53.93 5.96 23.36
CA LEU A 14 52.55 6.18 22.94
C LEU A 14 51.59 5.50 23.95
N ALA A 15 51.05 6.29 24.85
CA ALA A 15 49.93 5.89 25.69
C ALA A 15 48.66 5.83 24.80
N LEU A 16 48.24 4.61 24.41
CA LEU A 16 46.90 4.37 23.84
C LEU A 16 45.86 4.58 24.96
N SER A 17 45.33 5.76 25.06
CA SER A 17 44.12 6.02 25.84
C SER A 17 42.92 5.51 25.05
N SER A 18 42.41 4.31 25.43
CA SER A 18 41.15 3.80 24.94
C SER A 18 40.02 4.72 25.44
N PHE A 19 39.58 5.65 24.57
CA PHE A 19 38.34 6.38 24.79
C PHE A 19 37.17 5.40 24.66
N VAL A 20 36.64 4.99 25.80
CA VAL A 20 35.33 4.32 25.83
C VAL A 20 34.28 5.40 25.50
N LEU A 21 33.81 5.42 24.29
CA LEU A 21 32.62 6.21 23.92
C LEU A 21 31.43 5.62 24.67
N PHE A 22 31.06 6.20 25.79
CA PHE A 22 29.74 5.99 26.35
C PHE A 22 28.73 6.63 25.39
N ALA A 23 27.98 5.81 24.68
CA ALA A 23 26.83 6.27 23.93
C ALA A 23 25.85 6.88 24.94
N GLN A 24 25.67 8.19 24.90
CA GLN A 24 24.71 8.87 25.75
C GLN A 24 23.30 8.44 25.35
N VAL A 25 22.52 7.94 26.30
CA VAL A 25 21.12 7.59 26.08
C VAL A 25 20.36 8.90 25.86
N PRO A 26 19.62 9.05 24.75
CA PRO A 26 18.85 10.27 24.48
C PRO A 26 17.84 10.53 25.61
N GLU A 27 17.63 11.79 25.96
CA GLU A 27 16.65 12.21 26.99
C GLU A 27 15.23 11.73 26.67
N ARG A 28 14.92 11.61 25.38
CA ARG A 28 13.61 11.18 24.88
C ARG A 28 13.75 10.18 23.75
N ILE A 29 13.19 9.00 23.94
CA ILE A 29 13.21 7.92 22.97
C ILE A 29 11.78 7.54 22.61
N VAL A 30 11.48 7.52 21.31
CA VAL A 30 10.23 6.96 20.78
C VAL A 30 10.59 5.71 19.98
N GLY A 31 9.95 4.60 20.31
CA GLY A 31 10.26 3.35 19.64
C GLY A 31 9.26 2.24 19.92
N THR A 32 9.65 1.03 19.56
CA THR A 32 8.86 -0.19 19.76
C THR A 32 9.66 -1.14 20.65
N VAL A 33 9.01 -1.75 21.63
CA VAL A 33 9.64 -2.75 22.50
C VAL A 33 10.01 -3.97 21.67
N SER A 34 11.32 -4.29 21.64
CA SER A 34 11.85 -5.46 20.93
C SER A 34 12.13 -6.64 21.84
N SER A 35 12.53 -6.38 23.08
CA SER A 35 12.69 -7.41 24.11
C SER A 35 12.46 -6.88 25.51
N ILE A 36 12.15 -7.79 26.45
CA ILE A 36 11.88 -7.48 27.85
C ILE A 36 12.66 -8.47 28.72
N ALA A 37 13.51 -7.97 29.58
CA ALA A 37 14.25 -8.77 30.56
C ALA A 37 13.85 -8.37 31.98
N LEU A 38 12.78 -9.00 32.49
CA LEU A 38 12.18 -8.68 33.80
C LEU A 38 13.17 -8.85 34.95
N GLU A 39 14.00 -9.89 34.92
CA GLU A 39 15.02 -10.16 35.97
C GLU A 39 16.07 -9.05 36.05
N LYS A 40 16.35 -8.37 34.95
CA LYS A 40 17.33 -7.29 34.86
C LYS A 40 16.69 -5.90 34.94
N ALA A 41 15.36 -5.84 35.03
CA ALA A 41 14.57 -4.62 34.95
C ALA A 41 14.97 -3.76 33.70
N THR A 42 15.14 -4.42 32.52
CA THR A 42 15.53 -3.75 31.30
C THR A 42 14.54 -4.02 30.17
N LEU A 43 14.34 -3.01 29.34
CA LEU A 43 13.62 -3.08 28.07
C LEU A 43 14.58 -2.72 26.95
N GLU A 44 14.52 -3.46 25.86
CA GLU A 44 15.16 -3.06 24.61
C GLU A 44 14.11 -2.40 23.71
N VAL A 45 14.38 -1.19 23.31
CA VAL A 45 13.47 -0.37 22.48
C VAL A 45 14.15 -0.08 21.16
N LYS A 46 13.53 -0.49 20.07
CA LYS A 46 13.97 -0.16 18.73
C LYS A 46 13.47 1.24 18.38
N GLY A 47 14.40 2.20 18.26
CA GLY A 47 14.12 3.58 17.89
C GLY A 47 13.61 3.74 16.46
N GLN A 48 13.25 4.97 16.08
CA GLN A 48 12.79 5.27 14.70
C GLN A 48 13.92 5.12 13.67
N ASP A 49 15.15 5.27 14.08
CA ASP A 49 16.38 5.04 13.30
C ASP A 49 16.70 3.55 13.11
N GLY A 50 15.91 2.66 13.71
CA GLY A 50 16.08 1.23 13.64
C GLY A 50 17.10 0.66 14.63
N ASN A 51 17.82 1.50 15.36
CA ASN A 51 18.82 1.08 16.34
C ASN A 51 18.14 0.66 17.66
N PRO A 52 18.57 -0.46 18.27
CA PRO A 52 18.10 -0.86 19.58
C PRO A 52 18.76 -0.02 20.68
N VAL A 53 17.96 0.43 21.64
CA VAL A 53 18.42 1.13 22.84
C VAL A 53 17.95 0.38 24.06
N THR A 54 18.88 0.05 24.96
CA THR A 54 18.57 -0.60 26.24
C THR A 54 18.13 0.45 27.26
N ILE A 55 16.96 0.28 27.82
CA ILE A 55 16.34 1.14 28.82
C ILE A 55 16.36 0.43 30.16
N HIS A 56 16.92 1.07 31.19
CA HIS A 56 16.92 0.57 32.55
C HIS A 56 15.71 1.13 33.30
N LEU A 57 14.92 0.24 33.87
CA LEU A 57 13.80 0.59 34.75
C LEU A 57 14.23 0.55 36.20
N THR A 58 13.64 1.42 37.01
CA THR A 58 13.82 1.45 38.46
C THR A 58 12.46 1.41 39.16
N THR A 59 12.45 1.24 40.45
CA THR A 59 11.24 1.32 41.29
C THR A 59 10.55 2.68 41.19
N ASP A 60 11.32 3.73 40.87
CA ASP A 60 10.80 5.10 40.72
C ASP A 60 10.34 5.43 39.30
N THR A 61 10.53 4.50 38.35
CA THR A 61 10.06 4.70 36.96
C THR A 61 8.53 4.73 36.91
N VAL A 62 7.98 5.83 36.45
CA VAL A 62 6.53 5.96 36.27
C VAL A 62 6.11 5.26 34.96
N LEU A 63 5.33 4.18 35.06
CA LEU A 63 4.81 3.42 33.92
C LEU A 63 3.36 3.80 33.69
N GLN A 64 3.04 4.26 32.47
CA GLN A 64 1.71 4.72 32.11
C GLN A 64 1.27 4.13 30.77
N LEU A 65 0.05 3.58 30.73
CA LEU A 65 -0.60 3.12 29.51
C LEU A 65 -1.55 4.21 28.99
N VAL A 66 -1.46 4.50 27.70
CA VAL A 66 -2.37 5.42 27.03
C VAL A 66 -3.08 4.71 25.88
N ALA A 67 -4.33 5.09 25.65
CA ALA A 67 -5.08 4.60 24.51
C ALA A 67 -4.51 5.15 23.19
N PRO A 68 -4.55 4.38 22.08
CA PRO A 68 -4.10 4.86 20.79
C PRO A 68 -4.87 6.12 20.34
N GLY A 69 -4.10 7.16 19.93
CA GLY A 69 -4.66 8.45 19.52
C GLY A 69 -4.92 9.45 20.64
N GLU A 70 -4.75 9.07 21.90
CA GLU A 70 -4.82 10.00 23.03
C GLU A 70 -3.62 10.96 22.99
N LYS A 71 -3.90 12.26 23.03
CA LYS A 71 -2.88 13.33 23.00
C LYS A 71 -2.48 13.83 24.40
N SER A 72 -3.15 13.33 25.43
CA SER A 72 -3.00 13.77 26.80
C SER A 72 -2.74 12.61 27.74
N LEU A 73 -1.90 12.82 28.74
CA LEU A 73 -1.67 11.84 29.80
C LEU A 73 -2.73 11.91 30.93
N LYS A 74 -3.77 12.74 30.78
CA LYS A 74 -4.79 12.90 31.84
C LYS A 74 -5.55 11.60 32.13
N ASN A 75 -5.76 10.80 31.07
CA ASN A 75 -6.48 9.52 31.17
C ASN A 75 -5.52 8.32 31.17
N ALA A 76 -4.22 8.56 31.35
CA ALA A 76 -3.23 7.50 31.38
C ALA A 76 -3.43 6.62 32.63
N GLN A 77 -3.40 5.31 32.42
CA GLN A 77 -3.50 4.31 33.49
C GLN A 77 -2.10 3.95 33.97
N THR A 78 -1.89 3.88 35.29
CA THR A 78 -0.65 3.33 35.83
C THR A 78 -0.64 1.83 35.64
N ILE A 79 0.47 1.30 35.11
CA ILE A 79 0.65 -0.12 34.80
C ILE A 79 1.90 -0.67 35.46
N GLN A 80 2.06 -1.99 35.45
CA GLN A 80 3.28 -2.68 35.90
C GLN A 80 4.14 -3.07 34.67
N VAL A 81 5.41 -3.40 34.93
CA VAL A 81 6.34 -3.86 33.88
C VAL A 81 5.83 -5.13 33.19
N THR A 82 5.12 -5.97 33.93
CA THR A 82 4.49 -7.21 33.41
C THR A 82 3.37 -6.98 32.40
N ASP A 83 2.81 -5.77 32.37
CA ASP A 83 1.75 -5.39 31.44
C ASP A 83 2.30 -4.93 30.08
N ILE A 84 3.61 -4.76 29.99
CA ILE A 84 4.30 -4.36 28.75
C ILE A 84 4.58 -5.59 27.91
N ALA A 85 4.27 -5.54 26.63
CA ALA A 85 4.49 -6.61 25.68
C ALA A 85 5.50 -6.21 24.58
N VAL A 86 6.17 -7.21 24.00
CA VAL A 86 6.96 -7.02 22.78
C VAL A 86 6.04 -6.56 21.65
N GLY A 87 6.46 -5.52 20.97
CA GLY A 87 5.65 -4.86 19.94
C GLY A 87 4.93 -3.59 20.39
N ASP A 88 4.83 -3.36 21.72
CA ASP A 88 4.24 -2.13 22.24
C ASP A 88 5.04 -0.90 21.82
N LYS A 89 4.35 0.18 21.48
CA LYS A 89 4.98 1.47 21.21
C LYS A 89 5.22 2.20 22.53
N VAL A 90 6.41 2.74 22.66
CA VAL A 90 6.80 3.42 23.90
C VAL A 90 7.41 4.79 23.64
N LEU A 91 7.11 5.70 24.55
CA LEU A 91 7.81 6.96 24.72
C LEU A 91 8.54 6.91 26.07
N VAL A 92 9.85 6.91 26.03
CA VAL A 92 10.71 6.89 27.19
C VAL A 92 11.27 8.28 27.44
N ASN A 93 11.13 8.77 28.66
CA ASN A 93 11.89 9.91 29.14
C ASN A 93 12.95 9.37 30.08
N SER A 94 14.22 9.47 29.69
CA SER A 94 15.38 9.00 30.48
C SER A 94 16.15 10.17 31.08
N ASP A 95 16.88 9.85 32.09
CA ASP A 95 17.88 10.78 32.63
C ASP A 95 19.16 10.68 31.81
N PRO A 96 19.61 11.76 31.14
CA PRO A 96 20.79 11.72 30.30
C PRO A 96 22.09 11.37 31.04
N ALA A 97 22.14 11.65 32.37
CA ALA A 97 23.33 11.40 33.18
C ALA A 97 23.46 9.93 33.60
N SER A 98 22.32 9.29 33.92
CA SER A 98 22.28 7.91 34.41
C SER A 98 21.79 6.89 33.39
N GLY A 99 21.13 7.34 32.32
CA GLY A 99 20.47 6.46 31.32
C GLY A 99 19.23 5.73 31.86
N MET A 100 18.80 6.04 33.09
CA MET A 100 17.65 5.40 33.72
C MET A 100 16.34 6.05 33.26
N ALA A 101 15.29 5.24 33.04
CA ALA A 101 13.99 5.74 32.69
C ALA A 101 13.31 6.42 33.90
N ARG A 102 12.92 7.68 33.74
CA ARG A 102 12.07 8.39 34.70
C ARG A 102 10.59 8.12 34.44
N ARG A 103 10.21 8.05 33.15
CA ARG A 103 8.84 7.78 32.74
C ARG A 103 8.83 6.97 31.46
N LEU A 104 7.95 6.00 31.42
CA LEU A 104 7.64 5.20 30.24
C LEU A 104 6.15 5.33 29.95
N VAL A 105 5.81 5.90 28.82
CA VAL A 105 4.43 5.93 28.32
C VAL A 105 4.30 4.83 27.28
N VAL A 106 3.39 3.90 27.51
CA VAL A 106 3.17 2.70 26.70
C VAL A 106 1.87 2.86 25.93
N MET A 107 1.87 2.46 24.69
CA MET A 107 0.70 2.28 23.87
C MET A 107 0.70 0.83 23.37
N SER A 108 -0.28 0.05 23.81
CA SER A 108 -0.35 -1.38 23.55
C SER A 108 -0.46 -1.67 22.06
N ALA A 109 0.36 -2.57 21.53
CA ALA A 109 0.27 -3.05 20.16
C ALA A 109 -1.10 -3.67 19.86
N LYS A 110 -1.68 -4.36 20.84
CA LYS A 110 -3.01 -4.96 20.75
C LYS A 110 -4.10 -3.89 20.60
N ASP A 111 -4.03 -2.79 21.35
CA ASP A 111 -5.01 -1.72 21.27
C ASP A 111 -4.85 -0.92 19.97
N ILE A 112 -3.62 -0.76 19.49
CA ILE A 112 -3.33 -0.19 18.17
C ILE A 112 -3.98 -1.04 17.09
N SER A 113 -3.73 -2.36 17.08
CA SER A 113 -4.33 -3.27 16.10
C SER A 113 -5.86 -3.25 16.14
N LYS A 114 -6.45 -3.31 17.35
CA LYS A 114 -7.90 -3.25 17.53
C LYS A 114 -8.52 -1.96 17.00
N ARG A 115 -7.84 -0.84 17.21
CA ARG A 115 -8.26 0.45 16.67
C ARG A 115 -8.17 0.46 15.14
N ASP A 116 -7.04 -0.01 14.60
CA ASP A 116 -6.81 -0.08 13.15
C ASP A 116 -7.84 -0.99 12.46
N ASP A 117 -8.19 -2.12 13.08
CA ASP A 117 -9.24 -3.02 12.59
C ASP A 117 -10.62 -2.36 12.64
N ALA A 118 -10.94 -1.62 13.71
CA ALA A 118 -12.18 -0.86 13.82
C ALA A 118 -12.25 0.26 12.77
N ASP A 119 -11.15 0.97 12.55
CA ASP A 119 -11.05 1.99 11.50
C ASP A 119 -11.23 1.37 10.11
N LYS A 120 -10.58 0.24 9.80
CA LYS A 120 -10.79 -0.49 8.55
C LYS A 120 -12.26 -0.86 8.36
N ALA A 121 -12.89 -1.45 9.38
CA ALA A 121 -14.29 -1.81 9.32
C ALA A 121 -15.19 -0.60 9.07
N SER A 122 -14.91 0.55 9.71
CA SER A 122 -15.66 1.79 9.51
C SER A 122 -15.49 2.34 8.09
N TRP A 123 -14.27 2.30 7.53
CA TRP A 123 -14.02 2.70 6.16
C TRP A 123 -14.74 1.79 5.14
N THR A 124 -14.85 0.50 5.43
CA THR A 124 -15.55 -0.46 4.57
C THR A 124 -17.05 -0.22 4.56
N THR A 125 -17.65 0.04 5.73
CA THR A 125 -19.11 0.19 5.88
C THR A 125 -19.60 1.58 5.53
N GLN A 126 -18.91 2.62 5.97
CA GLN A 126 -19.32 4.03 5.87
C GLN A 126 -18.55 4.79 4.78
N GLY A 127 -17.58 4.15 4.15
CA GLY A 127 -16.73 4.78 3.15
C GLY A 127 -17.18 4.52 1.72
N ILE A 128 -16.79 5.44 0.85
CA ILE A 128 -16.72 5.25 -0.59
C ILE A 128 -15.34 5.68 -1.09
N SER A 129 -14.91 5.08 -2.19
CA SER A 129 -13.62 5.41 -2.81
C SER A 129 -13.76 5.47 -4.32
N GLY A 130 -12.92 6.27 -4.95
CA GLY A 130 -12.86 6.37 -6.42
C GLY A 130 -11.92 7.48 -6.88
N VAL A 131 -11.85 7.62 -8.18
CA VAL A 131 -11.08 8.68 -8.83
C VAL A 131 -11.95 9.92 -8.97
N VAL A 132 -11.45 11.07 -8.57
CA VAL A 132 -12.13 12.37 -8.72
C VAL A 132 -12.29 12.68 -10.20
N VAL A 133 -13.52 12.82 -10.65
CA VAL A 133 -13.87 13.24 -12.02
C VAL A 133 -14.03 14.75 -12.08
N SER A 134 -14.81 15.30 -11.14
CA SER A 134 -15.10 16.72 -11.06
C SER A 134 -15.37 17.15 -9.63
N LYS A 135 -15.28 18.46 -9.42
CA LYS A 135 -15.63 19.11 -8.17
C LYS A 135 -16.47 20.35 -8.49
N THR A 136 -17.68 20.41 -7.96
CA THR A 136 -18.61 21.52 -8.18
C THR A 136 -19.18 21.96 -6.83
N GLY A 137 -18.69 23.11 -6.34
CA GLY A 137 -19.07 23.57 -4.99
C GLY A 137 -18.67 22.54 -3.93
N ASP A 138 -19.66 22.09 -3.18
CA ASP A 138 -19.52 21.13 -2.09
C ASP A 138 -19.77 19.67 -2.53
N ASP A 139 -19.88 19.40 -3.84
CA ASP A 139 -20.05 18.07 -4.41
C ASP A 139 -18.80 17.65 -5.18
N ILE A 140 -18.21 16.52 -4.79
CA ILE A 140 -17.12 15.88 -5.48
C ILE A 140 -17.65 14.61 -6.14
N THR A 141 -17.59 14.56 -7.47
CA THR A 141 -17.98 13.38 -8.25
C THR A 141 -16.80 12.44 -8.36
N LEU A 142 -16.98 11.20 -7.91
CA LEU A 142 -16.02 10.12 -8.02
C LEU A 142 -16.47 9.11 -9.07
N ARG A 143 -15.52 8.41 -9.66
CA ARG A 143 -15.75 7.27 -10.54
C ARG A 143 -15.01 6.04 -9.99
N ARG A 144 -15.75 4.92 -9.90
CA ARG A 144 -15.19 3.59 -9.58
C ARG A 144 -15.71 2.58 -10.61
N GLY A 145 -14.83 2.17 -11.52
CA GLY A 145 -15.26 1.41 -12.71
C GLY A 145 -16.25 2.21 -13.56
N GLU A 146 -17.44 1.68 -13.77
CA GLU A 146 -18.54 2.36 -14.48
C GLU A 146 -19.44 3.19 -13.58
N ALA A 147 -19.36 3.00 -12.27
CA ALA A 147 -20.20 3.71 -11.31
C ALA A 147 -19.69 5.12 -11.04
N GLN A 148 -20.62 6.06 -11.01
CA GLN A 148 -20.40 7.42 -10.50
C GLN A 148 -20.96 7.53 -9.08
N MET A 149 -20.21 8.17 -8.21
CA MET A 149 -20.55 8.37 -6.81
C MET A 149 -20.35 9.83 -6.44
N HIS A 150 -21.10 10.29 -5.45
CA HIS A 150 -21.08 11.67 -5.00
C HIS A 150 -20.61 11.76 -3.55
N VAL A 151 -19.66 12.65 -3.30
CA VAL A 151 -19.19 13.00 -1.97
C VAL A 151 -19.63 14.43 -1.68
N LEU A 152 -20.62 14.56 -0.80
CA LEU A 152 -21.05 15.85 -0.29
C LEU A 152 -20.17 16.23 0.88
N VAL A 153 -19.56 17.39 0.81
CA VAL A 153 -18.68 17.91 1.84
C VAL A 153 -19.30 19.14 2.52
N SER A 154 -18.85 19.42 3.72
CA SER A 154 -19.31 20.57 4.51
C SER A 154 -18.13 21.27 5.17
N LYS A 155 -18.44 22.32 5.95
CA LYS A 155 -17.41 23.03 6.74
C LYS A 155 -16.78 22.14 7.83
N ASP A 156 -17.50 21.11 8.27
CA ASP A 156 -17.07 20.18 9.32
C ASP A 156 -16.32 18.97 8.75
N THR A 157 -16.14 18.91 7.43
CA THR A 157 -15.41 17.83 6.78
C THR A 157 -13.91 17.99 7.01
N ASN A 158 -13.28 16.96 7.56
CA ASN A 158 -11.83 16.89 7.75
C ASN A 158 -11.16 16.37 6.49
N TYR A 159 -10.15 17.09 6.02
CA TYR A 159 -9.38 16.72 4.82
C TYR A 159 -7.98 16.30 5.19
N HIS A 160 -7.55 15.18 4.62
CA HIS A 160 -6.18 14.71 4.70
C HIS A 160 -5.65 14.39 3.31
N LYS A 161 -4.37 14.68 3.08
CA LYS A 161 -3.69 14.34 1.84
C LYS A 161 -2.58 13.36 2.14
N TYR A 162 -2.54 12.25 1.40
CA TYR A 162 -1.46 11.28 1.53
C TYR A 162 -0.10 11.94 1.35
N ALA A 163 0.86 11.53 2.18
CA ALA A 163 2.24 11.94 2.00
C ALA A 163 2.78 11.42 0.65
N GLN A 164 3.81 12.08 0.14
CA GLN A 164 4.37 11.72 -1.17
C GLN A 164 5.06 10.34 -1.18
N ASP A 165 5.42 9.84 -0.02
CA ASP A 165 6.20 8.62 0.20
C ASP A 165 5.48 7.57 1.04
N SER A 166 4.23 7.81 1.41
CA SER A 166 3.43 6.91 2.23
C SER A 166 1.96 6.93 1.84
N VAL A 167 1.32 5.79 1.97
CA VAL A 167 -0.14 5.63 1.80
C VAL A 167 -0.85 5.34 3.11
N ARG A 168 -0.12 5.41 4.22
CA ARG A 168 -0.72 5.27 5.53
C ARG A 168 -1.50 6.52 5.88
N PHE A 169 -2.69 6.31 6.41
CA PHE A 169 -3.50 7.41 6.91
C PHE A 169 -2.81 8.16 8.05
N SER A 170 -2.03 7.45 8.88
CA SER A 170 -1.25 8.06 9.98
C SER A 170 -0.25 9.11 9.50
N ASP A 171 0.23 8.99 8.27
CA ASP A 171 1.24 9.88 7.69
C ASP A 171 0.61 10.99 6.84
N ALA A 172 -0.71 10.90 6.63
CA ALA A 172 -1.45 11.89 5.87
C ALA A 172 -1.45 13.25 6.57
N LYS A 173 -1.28 14.29 5.79
CA LYS A 173 -1.20 15.67 6.28
C LYS A 173 -2.57 16.33 6.19
N VAL A 174 -2.88 17.20 7.14
CA VAL A 174 -4.09 18.03 7.09
C VAL A 174 -4.07 18.85 5.79
N SER A 175 -5.21 18.89 5.13
CA SER A 175 -5.38 19.51 3.82
C SER A 175 -6.73 20.22 3.73
N SER A 176 -7.17 20.56 2.52
CA SER A 176 -8.43 21.26 2.28
C SER A 176 -9.08 20.81 0.96
N LEU A 177 -10.36 21.13 0.80
CA LEU A 177 -11.10 20.90 -0.44
C LEU A 177 -10.44 21.57 -1.65
N ALA A 178 -9.75 22.70 -1.46
CA ALA A 178 -9.09 23.43 -2.54
C ALA A 178 -7.99 22.59 -3.23
N GLU A 179 -7.32 21.70 -2.49
CA GLU A 179 -6.24 20.87 -2.99
C GLU A 179 -6.70 19.62 -3.75
N VAL A 180 -7.99 19.24 -3.61
CA VAL A 180 -8.57 18.11 -4.35
C VAL A 180 -8.67 18.47 -5.83
N LYS A 181 -8.12 17.61 -6.70
CA LYS A 181 -8.07 17.82 -8.16
C LYS A 181 -8.68 16.64 -8.90
N PRO A 182 -9.25 16.87 -10.10
CA PRO A 182 -9.59 15.78 -11.01
C PRO A 182 -8.38 14.88 -11.26
N GLY A 183 -8.61 13.57 -11.21
CA GLY A 183 -7.56 12.55 -11.30
C GLY A 183 -6.98 12.08 -9.97
N ASP A 184 -7.24 12.78 -8.87
CA ASP A 184 -6.86 12.29 -7.55
C ASP A 184 -7.69 11.06 -7.17
N GLN A 185 -7.06 10.13 -6.47
CA GLN A 185 -7.79 9.08 -5.75
C GLN A 185 -8.29 9.66 -4.42
N LEU A 186 -9.56 9.44 -4.15
CA LEU A 186 -10.22 9.98 -2.97
C LEU A 186 -11.02 8.89 -2.27
N ARG A 187 -10.90 8.87 -0.97
CA ARG A 187 -11.75 8.10 -0.06
C ARG A 187 -12.49 9.06 0.84
N ALA A 188 -13.79 8.84 1.01
CA ALA A 188 -14.61 9.62 1.91
C ALA A 188 -15.36 8.70 2.87
N LYS A 189 -15.39 9.05 4.14
CA LYS A 189 -16.11 8.34 5.20
C LYS A 189 -17.14 9.28 5.84
N GLY A 190 -18.36 8.79 6.03
CA GLY A 190 -19.44 9.58 6.62
C GLY A 190 -20.78 8.87 6.54
N ASP A 191 -21.83 9.66 6.43
CA ASP A 191 -23.20 9.15 6.36
C ASP A 191 -23.50 8.76 4.90
N LYS A 192 -23.64 7.46 4.67
CA LYS A 192 -23.79 6.84 3.35
C LYS A 192 -25.28 6.67 3.02
N SER A 193 -25.67 6.97 1.78
CA SER A 193 -27.01 6.71 1.27
C SER A 193 -27.29 5.20 1.14
N GLU A 194 -28.57 4.83 1.13
CA GLU A 194 -28.99 3.41 1.02
C GLU A 194 -28.51 2.74 -0.26
N ASP A 195 -28.47 3.48 -1.37
CA ASP A 195 -27.94 3.00 -2.66
C ASP A 195 -26.41 2.90 -2.70
N GLY A 196 -25.73 3.43 -1.68
CA GLY A 196 -24.27 3.42 -1.56
C GLY A 196 -23.54 4.33 -2.54
N LEU A 197 -24.27 5.16 -3.30
CA LEU A 197 -23.68 6.02 -4.33
C LEU A 197 -23.40 7.45 -3.86
N LYS A 198 -23.88 7.81 -2.65
CA LYS A 198 -23.69 9.13 -2.07
C LYS A 198 -23.19 9.03 -0.63
N VAL A 199 -22.26 9.89 -0.25
CA VAL A 199 -21.76 10.02 1.12
C VAL A 199 -21.73 11.49 1.52
N THR A 200 -22.33 11.82 2.69
CA THR A 200 -22.07 13.09 3.36
C THR A 200 -20.81 12.92 4.20
N ALA A 201 -19.72 13.48 3.72
CA ALA A 201 -18.39 13.17 4.24
C ALA A 201 -18.11 13.92 5.55
N LYS A 202 -17.68 13.16 6.56
CA LYS A 202 -17.06 13.66 7.80
C LYS A 202 -15.54 13.71 7.67
N GLU A 203 -15.00 12.77 6.91
CA GLU A 203 -13.57 12.63 6.69
C GLU A 203 -13.28 12.30 5.22
N VAL A 204 -12.31 12.99 4.65
CA VAL A 204 -11.84 12.82 3.27
C VAL A 204 -10.34 12.65 3.29
N VAL A 205 -9.85 11.60 2.65
CA VAL A 205 -8.43 11.42 2.37
C VAL A 205 -8.22 11.28 0.87
N PHE A 206 -7.24 11.97 0.34
CA PHE A 206 -6.97 11.96 -1.09
C PHE A 206 -5.50 12.06 -1.42
N GLY A 207 -5.15 11.72 -2.65
CA GLY A 207 -3.78 11.83 -3.15
C GLY A 207 -3.70 11.60 -4.63
N THR A 208 -2.65 12.15 -5.24
CA THR A 208 -2.36 11.94 -6.66
C THR A 208 -1.47 10.72 -6.79
N PHE A 209 -2.04 9.65 -7.35
CA PHE A 209 -1.30 8.42 -7.64
C PHE A 209 -1.10 8.29 -9.13
N VAL A 210 0.02 7.74 -9.53
CA VAL A 210 0.36 7.50 -10.93
C VAL A 210 0.66 6.02 -11.12
N THR A 211 0.11 5.47 -12.19
CA THR A 211 0.42 4.10 -12.61
C THR A 211 1.47 4.17 -13.71
N LYS A 212 2.56 3.47 -13.55
CA LYS A 212 3.67 3.37 -14.49
C LYS A 212 3.91 1.91 -14.87
N ALA A 213 4.28 1.68 -16.12
CA ALA A 213 4.71 0.38 -16.61
C ALA A 213 6.09 0.51 -17.22
N GLY A 214 6.93 -0.48 -17.00
CA GLY A 214 8.30 -0.45 -17.48
C GLY A 214 8.95 -1.82 -17.48
N THR A 215 10.20 -1.86 -17.92
CA THR A 215 11.06 -3.03 -17.85
C THR A 215 12.16 -2.76 -16.82
N ILE A 216 12.44 -3.71 -15.93
CA ILE A 216 13.50 -3.60 -14.93
C ILE A 216 14.85 -3.52 -15.64
N THR A 217 15.65 -2.51 -15.31
CA THR A 217 17.01 -2.33 -15.83
C THR A 217 18.09 -2.58 -14.77
N ALA A 218 17.76 -2.34 -13.50
CA ALA A 218 18.63 -2.67 -12.36
C ALA A 218 17.81 -2.85 -11.08
N VAL A 219 18.30 -3.67 -10.16
CA VAL A 219 17.76 -3.87 -8.82
C VAL A 219 18.86 -3.55 -7.81
N ASP A 220 18.62 -2.61 -6.92
CA ASP A 220 19.52 -2.23 -5.83
C ASP A 220 18.91 -2.68 -4.50
N ILE A 221 19.44 -3.77 -3.97
CA ILE A 221 18.94 -4.38 -2.73
C ILE A 221 19.33 -3.54 -1.51
N GLU A 222 20.53 -2.96 -1.53
CA GLU A 222 21.07 -2.19 -0.41
C GLU A 222 20.28 -0.91 -0.17
N HIS A 223 19.97 -0.17 -1.24
CA HIS A 223 19.19 1.07 -1.19
C HIS A 223 17.68 0.86 -1.37
N LYS A 224 17.22 -0.41 -1.49
CA LYS A 224 15.81 -0.78 -1.71
C LYS A 224 15.21 0.01 -2.87
N SER A 225 15.89 0.01 -4.00
CA SER A 225 15.45 0.73 -5.19
C SER A 225 15.54 -0.12 -6.46
N ILE A 226 14.70 0.21 -7.43
CA ILE A 226 14.60 -0.48 -8.71
C ILE A 226 14.65 0.57 -9.81
N ALA A 227 15.59 0.43 -10.73
CA ALA A 227 15.60 1.22 -11.95
C ALA A 227 14.74 0.52 -13.01
N ILE A 228 13.82 1.25 -13.62
CA ILE A 228 12.98 0.75 -14.72
C ILE A 228 13.08 1.67 -15.92
N LYS A 229 12.93 1.10 -17.11
CA LYS A 229 12.72 1.85 -18.35
C LYS A 229 11.24 1.91 -18.63
N GLU A 230 10.63 3.10 -18.55
CA GLU A 230 9.19 3.30 -18.79
C GLU A 230 8.80 2.89 -20.20
N LEU A 231 7.73 2.10 -20.37
CA LEU A 231 7.31 1.59 -21.67
C LEU A 231 6.82 2.68 -22.62
N ASN A 232 6.20 3.74 -22.11
CA ASN A 232 5.62 4.79 -22.97
C ASN A 232 6.64 5.79 -23.45
N THR A 233 7.53 6.22 -22.57
CA THR A 233 8.46 7.34 -22.83
C THR A 233 9.87 6.87 -23.10
N ASN A 234 10.18 5.58 -22.84
CA ASN A 234 11.51 5.02 -22.84
C ASN A 234 12.50 5.70 -21.88
N LYS A 235 12.00 6.54 -20.95
CA LYS A 235 12.83 7.23 -19.98
C LYS A 235 13.16 6.32 -18.79
N PRO A 236 14.35 6.49 -18.20
CA PRO A 236 14.68 5.79 -16.96
C PRO A 236 13.91 6.41 -15.80
N LEU A 237 13.35 5.57 -14.92
CA LEU A 237 12.69 5.95 -13.68
C LEU A 237 13.34 5.19 -12.53
N ASN A 238 13.52 5.86 -11.40
CA ASN A 238 14.00 5.28 -10.16
C ASN A 238 12.83 5.06 -9.21
N VAL A 239 12.62 3.82 -8.80
CA VAL A 239 11.51 3.39 -7.94
C VAL A 239 12.05 3.05 -6.58
N LYS A 240 11.71 3.83 -5.57
CA LYS A 240 12.03 3.57 -4.17
C LYS A 240 11.00 2.63 -3.56
N LEU A 241 11.48 1.69 -2.75
CA LEU A 241 10.65 0.78 -1.98
C LEU A 241 10.73 1.15 -0.50
N THR A 242 9.57 1.19 0.14
CA THR A 242 9.44 1.42 1.59
C THR A 242 8.95 0.15 2.28
N ALA A 243 8.87 0.17 3.59
CA ALA A 243 8.28 -0.94 4.35
C ALA A 243 6.80 -1.17 4.01
N ASP A 244 6.15 -0.19 3.41
CA ASP A 244 4.73 -0.22 3.01
C ASP A 244 4.54 -0.63 1.56
N SER A 245 5.63 -0.74 0.78
CA SER A 245 5.57 -1.18 -0.61
C SER A 245 5.18 -2.66 -0.68
N GLN A 246 4.15 -2.96 -1.46
CA GLN A 246 3.72 -4.33 -1.72
C GLN A 246 4.29 -4.80 -3.06
N LEU A 247 5.22 -5.75 -3.00
CA LEU A 247 5.75 -6.41 -4.18
C LEU A 247 4.94 -7.68 -4.41
N LYS A 248 4.25 -7.74 -5.54
CA LYS A 248 3.40 -8.86 -5.93
C LYS A 248 3.88 -9.41 -7.27
N GLN A 249 3.69 -10.70 -7.49
CA GLN A 249 4.02 -11.35 -8.74
C GLN A 249 2.76 -11.89 -9.41
N MET A 250 2.58 -11.55 -10.67
CA MET A 250 1.50 -12.16 -11.46
C MET A 250 1.83 -13.62 -11.74
N PRO A 251 0.85 -14.53 -11.58
CA PRO A 251 1.03 -15.91 -11.98
C PRO A 251 1.41 -16.00 -13.46
N ASN A 252 2.40 -16.84 -13.75
CA ASN A 252 2.80 -17.06 -15.14
C ASN A 252 1.76 -17.94 -15.85
N PHE A 253 0.85 -17.33 -16.58
CA PHE A 253 -0.16 -18.03 -17.39
C PHE A 253 0.40 -18.58 -18.72
N ALA A 254 1.66 -18.33 -19.05
CA ALA A 254 2.27 -18.80 -20.30
C ALA A 254 2.38 -20.33 -20.37
N GLY A 255 2.35 -21.03 -19.24
CA GLY A 255 2.31 -22.49 -19.16
C GLY A 255 0.91 -23.12 -19.17
N MET A 256 -0.14 -22.33 -18.98
CA MET A 256 -1.55 -22.78 -19.10
C MET A 256 -2.04 -22.56 -20.53
N GLY A 257 -1.31 -23.12 -21.49
CA GLY A 257 -1.74 -23.17 -22.88
C GLY A 257 -3.10 -23.86 -22.99
N GLY A 258 -4.15 -23.11 -23.29
CA GLY A 258 -5.35 -23.62 -23.89
C GLY A 258 -6.39 -24.28 -22.96
N GLY A 259 -6.69 -23.68 -21.83
CA GLY A 259 -7.79 -24.12 -21.00
C GLY A 259 -8.45 -22.96 -20.25
N MET A 260 -9.18 -22.11 -20.94
CA MET A 260 -10.26 -21.42 -20.26
C MET A 260 -11.23 -22.48 -19.74
N PRO A 261 -11.65 -22.44 -18.45
CA PRO A 261 -12.82 -23.22 -18.03
C PRO A 261 -14.07 -22.50 -18.54
N GLY A 262 -14.22 -22.51 -19.86
CA GLY A 262 -15.47 -22.23 -20.56
C GLY A 262 -16.11 -23.58 -20.83
N GLY A 263 -17.29 -23.80 -20.21
CA GLY A 263 -18.06 -25.02 -20.22
C GLY A 263 -17.89 -25.85 -21.48
N GLY A 264 -17.24 -26.99 -21.34
CA GLY A 264 -17.18 -28.00 -22.35
C GLY A 264 -18.57 -28.56 -22.55
N MET A 265 -19.12 -28.39 -23.74
CA MET A 265 -20.13 -29.30 -24.27
C MET A 265 -19.42 -30.60 -24.65
N PRO A 266 -19.78 -31.75 -24.09
CA PRO A 266 -19.42 -33.03 -24.64
C PRO A 266 -20.46 -33.39 -25.71
N GLY A 267 -20.07 -33.47 -26.94
CA GLY A 267 -20.96 -34.05 -27.91
C GLY A 267 -20.66 -33.61 -29.34
N GLY A 268 -19.70 -34.20 -29.96
CA GLY A 268 -19.44 -34.15 -31.37
C GLY A 268 -18.79 -35.46 -31.82
N MET A 269 -19.50 -36.54 -31.77
CA MET A 269 -19.11 -37.76 -32.48
C MET A 269 -19.51 -37.61 -33.95
N SER A 270 -18.57 -37.45 -34.78
CA SER A 270 -18.60 -37.75 -36.20
C SER A 270 -18.66 -39.27 -36.38
N GLY A 271 -19.75 -39.82 -36.89
CA GLY A 271 -19.88 -41.21 -37.26
C GLY A 271 -20.97 -41.41 -38.27
N GLY A 272 -20.54 -41.87 -39.44
CA GLY A 272 -21.29 -42.06 -40.66
C GLY A 272 -22.51 -42.94 -40.62
N GLY A 273 -23.25 -42.80 -41.67
CA GLY A 273 -24.49 -43.28 -42.17
C GLY A 273 -24.93 -44.72 -41.92
N ALA A 274 -26.23 -44.85 -41.90
CA ALA A 274 -27.03 -45.78 -42.66
C ALA A 274 -28.53 -45.58 -42.35
N PRO A 275 -29.45 -45.86 -43.30
CA PRO A 275 -30.87 -45.56 -43.18
C PRO A 275 -31.67 -46.76 -42.70
N GLY A 276 -32.74 -46.51 -41.98
CA GLY A 276 -33.74 -47.59 -41.82
C GLY A 276 -34.64 -47.48 -40.61
N GLY A 277 -35.88 -47.12 -40.84
CA GLY A 277 -37.04 -47.85 -40.35
C GLY A 277 -37.59 -47.56 -38.96
N GLY A 278 -38.87 -47.18 -38.96
CA GLY A 278 -39.83 -47.67 -37.98
C GLY A 278 -40.20 -46.74 -36.82
N GLY A 279 -41.39 -46.22 -36.92
CA GLY A 279 -42.07 -45.42 -35.92
C GLY A 279 -42.50 -46.18 -34.67
N MET A 280 -42.72 -45.46 -33.62
CA MET A 280 -43.79 -45.69 -32.62
C MET A 280 -44.03 -44.41 -31.82
N PRO A 281 -45.32 -44.10 -31.51
CA PRO A 281 -45.69 -42.96 -30.69
C PRO A 281 -45.84 -43.42 -29.23
N GLY A 282 -45.33 -42.62 -28.29
CA GLY A 282 -45.55 -42.96 -26.92
C GLY A 282 -44.95 -42.01 -25.89
N ALA A 283 -45.90 -41.40 -25.18
CA ALA A 283 -45.85 -40.94 -23.81
C ALA A 283 -45.16 -39.60 -23.50
N GLY A 284 -45.98 -38.68 -23.05
CA GLY A 284 -45.74 -37.36 -22.53
C GLY A 284 -44.70 -37.27 -21.41
N GLY A 285 -43.75 -36.44 -21.60
CA GLY A 285 -42.89 -35.92 -20.55
C GLY A 285 -43.37 -34.52 -20.13
N PRO A 286 -43.24 -34.19 -18.87
CA PRO A 286 -43.70 -32.91 -18.34
C PRO A 286 -42.92 -31.74 -18.97
N PRO A 287 -43.54 -30.54 -19.10
CA PRO A 287 -42.90 -29.38 -19.66
C PRO A 287 -41.75 -28.90 -18.76
N ASN A 288 -40.54 -29.05 -19.26
CA ASN A 288 -39.36 -28.41 -18.64
C ASN A 288 -39.58 -26.90 -18.72
N ALA A 289 -39.76 -26.31 -17.55
CA ALA A 289 -39.70 -24.89 -17.32
C ALA A 289 -38.29 -24.37 -17.73
N ALA A 290 -38.17 -23.91 -18.98
CA ALA A 290 -37.06 -23.14 -19.44
C ALA A 290 -37.15 -21.74 -18.84
N GLY A 291 -36.65 -21.59 -17.62
CA GLY A 291 -36.43 -20.35 -16.95
C GLY A 291 -34.95 -20.29 -16.52
N GLY A 292 -34.06 -20.20 -17.49
CA GLY A 292 -32.70 -19.78 -17.18
C GLY A 292 -32.75 -18.29 -16.79
N PRO A 293 -32.00 -17.88 -15.75
CA PRO A 293 -31.98 -16.47 -15.36
C PRO A 293 -31.48 -15.63 -16.54
N PRO A 294 -32.12 -14.48 -16.81
CA PRO A 294 -31.73 -13.61 -17.91
C PRO A 294 -30.32 -13.07 -17.64
N ASN A 295 -29.48 -13.22 -18.65
CA ASN A 295 -28.19 -12.56 -18.82
C ASN A 295 -27.45 -12.21 -17.52
N GLY A 296 -26.70 -13.15 -17.01
CA GLY A 296 -25.67 -12.84 -16.02
C GLY A 296 -24.73 -11.80 -16.62
N VAL A 297 -24.88 -10.57 -16.19
CA VAL A 297 -23.86 -9.52 -16.35
C VAL A 297 -22.55 -10.18 -15.89
N ARG A 298 -21.67 -10.47 -16.85
CA ARG A 298 -20.32 -10.94 -16.54
C ARG A 298 -19.68 -9.82 -15.74
N ARG A 299 -19.73 -9.94 -14.41
CA ARG A 299 -18.98 -9.03 -13.53
C ARG A 299 -17.53 -9.17 -13.93
N THR A 300 -16.96 -8.10 -14.47
CA THR A 300 -15.52 -8.01 -14.65
C THR A 300 -14.88 -8.30 -13.30
N PRO A 301 -13.91 -9.22 -13.20
CA PRO A 301 -13.24 -9.50 -11.95
C PRO A 301 -12.71 -8.20 -11.35
N ASP A 302 -12.96 -7.99 -10.07
CA ASP A 302 -12.38 -6.85 -9.37
C ASP A 302 -10.87 -7.05 -9.30
N ILE A 303 -10.15 -6.26 -10.08
CA ILE A 303 -8.68 -6.35 -10.18
C ILE A 303 -8.04 -6.14 -8.81
N SER A 304 -8.67 -5.36 -7.94
CA SER A 304 -8.20 -5.10 -6.59
C SER A 304 -8.18 -6.38 -5.75
N GLN A 305 -9.29 -7.13 -5.77
CA GLN A 305 -9.35 -8.43 -5.09
C GLN A 305 -8.34 -9.44 -5.67
N MET A 306 -8.12 -9.40 -6.98
CA MET A 306 -7.14 -10.26 -7.61
C MET A 306 -5.72 -9.93 -7.10
N ILE A 307 -5.36 -8.64 -6.99
CA ILE A 307 -4.05 -8.20 -6.50
C ILE A 307 -3.83 -8.60 -5.04
N GLU A 308 -4.85 -8.51 -4.19
CA GLU A 308 -4.74 -8.92 -2.79
C GLU A 308 -4.33 -10.39 -2.65
N HIS A 309 -4.85 -11.26 -3.50
CA HIS A 309 -4.59 -12.70 -3.48
C HIS A 309 -3.31 -13.11 -4.25
N MET A 310 -2.64 -12.17 -4.92
CA MET A 310 -1.39 -12.47 -5.60
C MET A 310 -0.26 -12.78 -4.62
N PRO A 311 0.62 -13.72 -4.95
CA PRO A 311 1.78 -14.03 -4.12
C PRO A 311 2.70 -12.81 -4.00
N THR A 312 3.26 -12.62 -2.83
CA THR A 312 4.31 -11.63 -2.60
C THR A 312 5.63 -12.14 -3.15
N VAL A 313 6.41 -11.24 -3.72
CA VAL A 313 7.76 -11.51 -4.21
C VAL A 313 8.78 -10.71 -3.41
N ALA A 314 9.93 -11.30 -3.11
CA ALA A 314 11.03 -10.60 -2.48
C ALA A 314 11.79 -9.75 -3.51
N LEU A 315 12.42 -8.66 -3.06
CA LEU A 315 13.18 -7.77 -3.94
C LEU A 315 14.31 -8.52 -4.67
N GLU A 316 14.94 -9.48 -3.98
CA GLU A 316 16.03 -10.29 -4.50
C GLU A 316 15.60 -11.25 -5.62
N ALA A 317 14.32 -11.54 -5.73
CA ALA A 317 13.78 -12.44 -6.74
C ALA A 317 13.45 -11.74 -8.05
N LEU A 318 13.40 -10.40 -8.07
CA LEU A 318 13.15 -9.60 -9.28
C LEU A 318 14.35 -9.66 -10.22
N LYS A 319 14.08 -9.73 -11.53
CA LYS A 319 15.10 -9.88 -12.54
C LYS A 319 15.15 -8.71 -13.50
N VAL A 320 16.34 -8.36 -13.93
CA VAL A 320 16.52 -7.42 -15.05
C VAL A 320 15.87 -8.01 -16.30
N GLY A 321 15.06 -7.21 -16.98
CA GLY A 321 14.29 -7.63 -18.14
C GLY A 321 12.81 -7.93 -17.83
N ASP A 322 12.43 -8.12 -16.58
CA ASP A 322 11.03 -8.36 -16.21
C ASP A 322 10.18 -7.12 -16.50
N THR A 323 8.98 -7.37 -16.99
CA THR A 323 8.00 -6.30 -17.27
C THR A 323 7.15 -6.07 -16.04
N VAL A 324 7.09 -4.83 -15.61
CA VAL A 324 6.44 -4.45 -14.35
C VAL A 324 5.38 -3.37 -14.55
N VAL A 325 4.39 -3.40 -13.69
CA VAL A 325 3.41 -2.31 -13.50
C VAL A 325 3.45 -1.90 -12.05
N MET A 326 3.58 -0.61 -11.81
CA MET A 326 3.55 -0.08 -10.46
C MET A 326 2.53 1.03 -10.31
N SER A 327 1.93 1.09 -9.14
CA SER A 327 1.28 2.27 -8.64
C SER A 327 2.19 2.98 -7.65
N SER A 328 2.30 4.27 -7.79
CA SER A 328 3.20 5.08 -6.98
C SER A 328 2.60 6.45 -6.68
N THR A 329 3.09 7.09 -5.65
CA THR A 329 2.96 8.53 -5.46
C THR A 329 3.96 9.24 -6.35
N LYS A 330 3.59 10.43 -6.83
CA LYS A 330 4.54 11.29 -7.53
C LYS A 330 5.53 11.85 -6.51
N GLY A 331 6.80 11.47 -6.61
CA GLY A 331 7.87 11.98 -5.77
C GLY A 331 8.16 13.47 -5.96
N ALA A 332 9.06 14.01 -5.16
CA ALA A 332 9.51 15.41 -5.27
C ALA A 332 10.34 15.67 -6.53
N VAL A 333 10.96 14.62 -7.08
CA VAL A 333 11.79 14.66 -8.29
C VAL A 333 11.06 13.96 -9.43
N ASP A 334 11.10 14.51 -10.63
CA ASP A 334 10.30 14.04 -11.77
C ASP A 334 10.55 12.58 -12.20
N ASN A 335 11.73 12.02 -11.89
CA ASN A 335 12.09 10.64 -12.23
C ASN A 335 12.14 9.69 -11.02
N GLU A 336 11.75 10.16 -9.84
CA GLU A 336 11.69 9.35 -8.62
C GLU A 336 10.25 9.07 -8.23
N PHE A 337 9.96 7.82 -7.92
CA PHE A 337 8.65 7.35 -7.51
C PHE A 337 8.79 6.43 -6.31
N THR A 338 7.87 6.52 -5.37
CA THR A 338 7.78 5.56 -4.28
C THR A 338 6.69 4.54 -4.62
N ALA A 339 7.07 3.28 -4.81
CA ALA A 339 6.09 2.25 -5.14
C ALA A 339 5.18 1.95 -3.94
N ILE A 340 3.89 1.90 -4.21
CA ILE A 340 2.87 1.43 -3.29
C ILE A 340 2.61 -0.04 -3.58
N ILE A 341 2.29 -0.33 -4.83
CA ILE A 341 2.13 -1.67 -5.37
C ILE A 341 3.07 -1.79 -6.55
N PHE A 342 3.81 -2.87 -6.57
CA PHE A 342 4.72 -3.23 -7.63
C PHE A 342 4.37 -4.64 -8.10
N LEU A 343 3.90 -4.75 -9.34
CA LEU A 343 3.48 -6.01 -9.95
C LEU A 343 4.56 -6.46 -10.92
N ASP A 344 5.18 -7.57 -10.59
CA ASP A 344 6.12 -8.26 -11.46
C ASP A 344 5.40 -9.20 -12.45
N ASN A 345 6.04 -9.54 -13.57
CA ASN A 345 5.47 -10.35 -14.67
C ASN A 345 4.17 -9.78 -15.25
N ALA A 346 4.08 -8.46 -15.33
CA ALA A 346 2.85 -7.75 -15.71
C ALA A 346 2.54 -7.71 -17.20
N GLU A 347 3.25 -8.46 -18.06
CA GLU A 347 3.06 -8.45 -19.53
C GLU A 347 1.62 -8.74 -19.93
N MET A 348 0.98 -9.73 -19.29
CA MET A 348 -0.39 -10.11 -19.61
C MET A 348 -1.37 -8.98 -19.27
N LEU A 349 -1.16 -8.29 -18.15
CA LEU A 349 -1.99 -7.15 -17.74
C LEU A 349 -1.89 -6.02 -18.77
N ILE A 350 -0.68 -5.74 -19.23
CA ILE A 350 -0.43 -4.71 -20.26
C ILE A 350 -1.10 -5.10 -21.58
N ARG A 351 -0.99 -6.37 -21.99
CA ARG A 351 -1.65 -6.88 -23.22
C ARG A 351 -3.17 -6.78 -23.11
N MET A 352 -3.77 -7.17 -21.98
CA MET A 352 -5.21 -7.03 -21.77
C MET A 352 -5.66 -5.56 -21.82
N ALA A 353 -4.93 -4.67 -21.15
CA ALA A 353 -5.23 -3.25 -21.16
C ALA A 353 -5.12 -2.62 -22.57
N THR A 354 -4.20 -3.12 -23.39
CA THR A 354 -4.02 -2.66 -24.79
C THR A 354 -5.12 -3.20 -25.69
N ALA A 355 -5.52 -4.47 -25.52
CA ALA A 355 -6.59 -5.10 -26.29
C ALA A 355 -7.97 -4.45 -26.02
N GLN A 356 -8.25 -4.06 -24.79
CA GLN A 356 -9.47 -3.34 -24.44
C GLN A 356 -9.59 -1.96 -25.12
N ARG A 357 -8.46 -1.28 -25.34
CA ARG A 357 -8.44 -0.01 -26.07
C ARG A 357 -8.75 -0.16 -27.55
N SER A 358 -8.28 -1.23 -28.18
CA SER A 358 -8.50 -1.51 -29.62
C SER A 358 -9.95 -1.93 -29.90
N SER A 359 -10.61 -2.62 -28.99
CA SER A 359 -12.01 -3.02 -29.12
C SER A 359 -13.02 -1.90 -28.85
N GLY A 360 -12.67 -0.91 -28.04
CA GLY A 360 -13.52 0.27 -27.78
C GLY A 360 -13.47 1.33 -28.86
N ALA A 361 -12.44 1.34 -29.69
CA ALA A 361 -12.29 2.32 -30.79
C ALA A 361 -13.12 1.99 -32.05
N GLY A 362 -13.72 0.79 -32.12
CA GLY A 362 -14.49 0.35 -33.29
C GLY A 362 -16.00 0.67 -33.28
N ALA A 363 -16.54 1.21 -32.16
CA ALA A 363 -17.99 1.41 -32.01
C ALA A 363 -18.48 2.86 -32.08
N ALA A 364 -17.60 3.84 -32.33
CA ALA A 364 -17.99 5.24 -32.48
C ALA A 364 -17.71 5.72 -33.92
N GLY A 365 -18.68 5.51 -34.80
CA GLY A 365 -18.73 6.16 -36.10
C GLY A 365 -18.96 7.67 -35.98
N GLY A 366 -18.06 8.47 -36.57
CA GLY A 366 -18.30 9.81 -37.08
C GLY A 366 -18.43 10.93 -36.06
N GLY A 367 -17.38 11.70 -35.82
CA GLY A 367 -17.45 13.00 -35.13
C GLY A 367 -16.07 13.51 -34.72
N ALA A 368 -15.57 14.48 -35.52
CA ALA A 368 -14.55 15.50 -35.25
C ALA A 368 -13.49 15.27 -34.17
N MET A 369 -12.24 15.18 -34.59
CA MET A 369 -11.05 15.26 -33.76
C MET A 369 -10.89 16.62 -33.11
N PRO A 370 -10.57 16.71 -31.80
CA PRO A 370 -9.77 17.78 -31.26
C PRO A 370 -8.30 17.33 -31.18
N GLN A 371 -7.49 18.10 -31.85
CA GLN A 371 -6.06 17.99 -31.89
C GLN A 371 -5.46 18.44 -30.54
N GLY A 372 -4.56 17.65 -29.99
CA GLY A 372 -3.64 18.11 -28.95
C GLY A 372 -3.88 17.54 -27.55
N GLY A 373 -3.07 16.57 -27.17
CA GLY A 373 -2.98 16.10 -25.79
C GLY A 373 -2.33 14.73 -25.69
N GLY A 374 -1.18 14.66 -25.07
CA GLY A 374 -0.35 13.47 -24.92
C GLY A 374 -1.14 12.22 -24.51
N ILE A 375 -0.76 11.11 -25.06
CA ILE A 375 -1.36 9.79 -24.81
C ILE A 375 -1.03 9.38 -23.35
N GLY A 376 -1.80 9.89 -22.42
CA GLY A 376 -1.76 9.45 -21.04
C GLY A 376 -2.29 8.02 -20.92
N MET A 377 -1.51 7.10 -20.39
CA MET A 377 -1.93 5.75 -20.00
C MET A 377 -3.03 5.76 -18.90
N GLY A 378 -3.60 6.93 -18.61
CA GLY A 378 -4.58 7.13 -17.56
C GLY A 378 -5.95 6.48 -17.76
N GLY A 379 -6.25 5.94 -18.95
CA GLY A 379 -7.59 5.42 -19.27
C GLY A 379 -7.78 3.90 -19.12
N GLY A 380 -6.71 3.10 -19.11
CA GLY A 380 -6.82 1.64 -19.12
C GLY A 380 -6.39 0.92 -17.85
N LEU A 381 -5.53 1.52 -17.05
CA LEU A 381 -5.11 1.02 -15.74
C LEU A 381 -5.57 1.95 -14.60
N GLY A 382 -6.22 3.08 -14.90
CA GLY A 382 -6.86 3.97 -13.94
C GLY A 382 -8.08 3.37 -13.22
N GLY A 383 -8.40 2.12 -13.51
CA GLY A 383 -9.40 1.33 -12.78
C GLY A 383 -8.80 0.51 -11.63
N LEU A 384 -7.49 0.55 -11.42
CA LEU A 384 -6.89 0.04 -10.21
C LEU A 384 -7.29 1.01 -9.08
N ASP A 385 -8.39 0.66 -8.41
CA ASP A 385 -8.80 1.34 -7.18
C ASP A 385 -7.83 0.97 -6.07
N ILE A 386 -6.72 1.71 -6.02
CA ILE A 386 -5.69 1.55 -5.01
C ILE A 386 -6.26 1.86 -3.62
N GLY A 387 -7.35 2.64 -3.55
CA GLY A 387 -8.04 2.94 -2.32
C GLY A 387 -8.61 1.70 -1.61
N SER A 388 -9.00 0.67 -2.35
CA SER A 388 -9.50 -0.59 -1.77
C SER A 388 -8.37 -1.55 -1.36
N ILE A 389 -7.15 -1.36 -1.89
CA ILE A 389 -5.98 -2.21 -1.62
C ILE A 389 -5.20 -1.70 -0.40
N MET A 390 -5.43 -0.45 0.00
CA MET A 390 -4.74 0.20 1.13
C MET A 390 -5.48 0.05 2.47
N GLN A 391 -6.26 -1.00 2.64
CA GLN A 391 -6.93 -1.30 3.92
C GLN A 391 -6.04 -2.07 4.87
#